data_ee8e5b4307816324895552edeedb6478
#
_entry.id   ee8e5b4307816324895552edeedb6478
#
_cell.length_a   1.000
_cell.length_b   1.000
_cell.length_c   1.000
_cell.angle_alpha   90.00
_cell.angle_beta   90.00
_cell.angle_gamma   90.00
#
_symmetry.space_group_name_H-M   'P 1'
#
loop_
_entity.id
_entity.type
_entity.pdbx_description
1 polymer ?
#
loop_
_entity_poly.entity_id
_entity_poly.type
_entity_poly.pdbx_seq_one_letter_code
_entity_poly.pdbx_strand_id
1 'polypeptide(L)'
;MTRKNQKRFEVVHPDCAAVDVGGSEHLAAVDPAKCADPVQRFSAFTDDLHAMADWFSSMGVKVVAMEATGVYWIPLFEILDRRGFEVYLVNSRATRQITGRKSDVLDCQ
;
A
#
# COMPACT_ATOMS: atom_id res chain seq x y z
N MET A 1 4.28 -22.61 7.97
CA MET A 1 3.48 -22.09 7.27
C MET A 1 3.94 -21.34 6.19
N THR A 2 3.74 -21.89 5.11
CA THR A 2 4.23 -21.32 3.95
C THR A 2 3.56 -20.11 3.56
N ARG A 3 2.44 -19.86 4.07
CA ARG A 3 1.78 -18.74 3.64
C ARG A 3 2.47 -17.50 3.92
N LYS A 4 3.45 -17.47 4.74
CA LYS A 4 4.12 -16.30 4.93
C LYS A 4 4.76 -15.81 3.72
N ASN A 5 5.13 -16.62 2.82
CA ASN A 5 5.75 -16.19 1.60
C ASN A 5 4.78 -15.50 0.72
N GLN A 6 3.54 -15.84 0.80
CA GLN A 6 2.61 -15.27 -0.02
C GLN A 6 2.08 -14.06 0.59
N LYS A 7 2.44 -13.85 1.82
CA LYS A 7 1.93 -12.78 2.48
C LYS A 7 2.55 -11.48 2.25
N ARG A 8 3.50 -11.38 1.37
CA ARG A 8 4.10 -10.15 1.08
C ARG A 8 3.08 -9.13 0.83
N PHE A 9 1.98 -9.52 0.24
CA PHE A 9 0.98 -8.58 -0.14
C PHE A 9 -0.31 -8.75 0.57
N GLU A 10 -0.34 -9.60 1.55
CA GLU A 10 -1.55 -9.82 2.27
C GLU A 10 -1.62 -8.85 3.43
N VAL A 11 -2.72 -8.14 3.56
CA VAL A 11 -2.92 -7.21 4.62
C VAL A 11 -3.83 -7.83 5.65
N VAL A 12 -3.34 -7.96 6.88
CA VAL A 12 -4.14 -8.57 7.92
C VAL A 12 -4.57 -7.60 8.99
N HIS A 13 -4.09 -6.37 8.95
CA HIS A 13 -4.48 -5.37 9.92
C HIS A 13 -5.56 -4.50 9.29
N PRO A 14 -6.72 -4.37 9.91
CA PRO A 14 -7.85 -3.71 9.25
C PRO A 14 -7.63 -2.26 8.88
N ASP A 15 -6.75 -1.56 9.58
CA ASP A 15 -6.52 -0.16 9.29
C ASP A 15 -5.41 0.05 8.27
N CYS A 16 -4.80 -0.99 7.79
CA CYS A 16 -3.66 -0.88 6.90
C CYS A 16 -3.99 -1.34 5.50
N ALA A 17 -3.31 -0.74 4.54
CA ALA A 17 -3.37 -1.18 3.16
C ALA A 17 -1.96 -1.22 2.61
N ALA A 18 -1.79 -1.92 1.51
CA ALA A 18 -0.49 -2.02 0.87
C ALA A 18 -0.64 -1.72 -0.61
N VAL A 19 0.37 -1.11 -1.20
CA VAL A 19 0.36 -0.81 -2.63
C VAL A 19 1.68 -1.25 -3.23
N ASP A 20 1.60 -2.02 -4.30
CA ASP A 20 2.77 -2.37 -5.08
C ASP A 20 2.76 -1.36 -6.23
N VAL A 21 3.69 -0.43 -6.20
CA VAL A 21 3.70 0.69 -7.13
C VAL A 21 4.46 0.32 -8.40
N GLY A 22 3.79 0.41 -9.52
CA GLY A 22 4.43 0.15 -10.82
C GLY A 22 4.52 1.44 -11.60
N GLY A 23 5.05 1.37 -12.79
CA GLY A 23 5.19 2.55 -13.62
C GLY A 23 3.88 3.04 -14.17
N SER A 24 3.06 2.16 -14.68
CA SER A 24 1.80 2.55 -15.29
C SER A 24 0.60 2.01 -14.53
N GLU A 25 0.82 1.11 -13.61
CA GLU A 25 -0.26 0.45 -12.94
C GLU A 25 0.15 0.07 -11.54
N HIS A 26 -0.75 0.14 -10.60
CA HIS A 26 -0.46 -0.20 -9.21
C HIS A 26 -1.43 -1.27 -8.73
N LEU A 27 -0.97 -2.11 -7.82
CA LEU A 27 -1.84 -3.08 -7.17
C LEU A 27 -2.04 -2.66 -5.73
N ALA A 28 -3.27 -2.53 -5.32
CA ALA A 28 -3.58 -2.10 -3.97
C ALA A 28 -4.33 -3.20 -3.24
N ALA A 29 -4.00 -3.41 -1.99
CA ALA A 29 -4.59 -4.46 -1.18
C ALA A 29 -5.07 -3.96 0.16
N VAL A 30 -6.20 -4.47 0.61
CA VAL A 30 -6.72 -4.18 1.95
C VAL A 30 -6.92 -5.51 2.67
N ASP A 31 -7.33 -5.45 3.91
CA ASP A 31 -7.60 -6.62 4.71
C ASP A 31 -8.68 -7.45 4.03
N PRO A 32 -8.43 -8.71 3.75
CA PRO A 32 -9.43 -9.56 3.08
C PRO A 32 -10.75 -9.67 3.83
N ALA A 33 -10.73 -9.43 5.12
CA ALA A 33 -11.96 -9.50 5.89
C ALA A 33 -12.90 -8.35 5.58
N LYS A 34 -12.38 -7.28 4.98
CA LYS A 34 -13.20 -6.12 4.70
C LYS A 34 -13.85 -6.13 3.35
N CYS A 35 -13.37 -6.94 2.45
CA CYS A 35 -13.78 -6.84 1.07
C CYS A 35 -13.65 -8.17 0.37
N ALA A 36 -14.64 -8.52 -0.44
CA ALA A 36 -14.58 -9.78 -1.17
C ALA A 36 -13.46 -9.75 -2.20
N ASP A 37 -13.11 -8.57 -2.65
CA ASP A 37 -12.10 -8.41 -3.66
C ASP A 37 -11.01 -7.54 -3.08
N PRO A 38 -10.17 -8.04 -2.20
CA PRO A 38 -9.25 -7.22 -1.43
C PRO A 38 -8.05 -6.68 -2.20
N VAL A 39 -7.81 -7.18 -3.40
CA VAL A 39 -6.70 -6.68 -4.21
C VAL A 39 -7.27 -6.09 -5.48
N GLN A 40 -6.98 -4.83 -5.75
CA GLN A 40 -7.49 -4.17 -6.93
C GLN A 40 -6.39 -3.44 -7.66
N ARG A 41 -6.59 -3.28 -8.95
CA ARG A 41 -5.60 -2.66 -9.81
C ARG A 41 -6.04 -1.27 -10.19
N PHE A 42 -5.13 -0.32 -10.14
CA PHE A 42 -5.41 1.06 -10.50
C PHE A 42 -4.32 1.55 -11.44
N SER A 43 -4.67 2.42 -12.36
CA SER A 43 -3.67 2.98 -13.25
C SER A 43 -2.91 4.09 -12.52
N ALA A 44 -1.88 4.59 -13.13
CA ALA A 44 -1.09 5.65 -12.53
C ALA A 44 -1.63 7.04 -12.86
N PHE A 45 -2.76 7.13 -13.56
CA PHE A 45 -3.33 8.44 -13.85
C PHE A 45 -3.93 9.03 -12.58
N THR A 46 -3.92 10.34 -12.51
CA THR A 46 -4.36 11.04 -11.31
C THR A 46 -5.75 10.64 -10.85
N ASP A 47 -6.68 10.51 -11.77
CA ASP A 47 -8.03 10.12 -11.38
C ASP A 47 -8.07 8.77 -10.72
N ASP A 48 -7.26 7.84 -11.20
CA ASP A 48 -7.24 6.52 -10.60
C ASP A 48 -6.54 6.52 -9.26
N LEU A 49 -5.57 7.41 -9.06
CA LEU A 49 -4.93 7.52 -7.77
C LEU A 49 -5.93 8.04 -6.74
N HIS A 50 -6.77 8.98 -7.15
CA HIS A 50 -7.82 9.44 -6.26
C HIS A 50 -8.87 8.36 -6.03
N ALA A 51 -9.15 7.56 -7.04
CA ALA A 51 -10.09 6.45 -6.87
C ALA A 51 -9.54 5.43 -5.87
N MET A 52 -8.23 5.19 -5.89
CA MET A 52 -7.62 4.30 -4.93
C MET A 52 -7.78 4.88 -3.53
N ALA A 53 -7.54 6.17 -3.36
CA ALA A 53 -7.68 6.81 -2.06
C ALA A 53 -9.12 6.75 -1.57
N ASP A 54 -10.08 6.93 -2.47
CA ASP A 54 -11.48 6.82 -2.11
C ASP A 54 -11.81 5.41 -1.65
N TRP A 55 -11.26 4.42 -2.34
CA TRP A 55 -11.49 3.04 -1.97
C TRP A 55 -10.91 2.76 -0.59
N PHE A 56 -9.69 3.23 -0.33
CA PHE A 56 -9.08 3.06 0.97
C PHE A 56 -9.93 3.72 2.06
N SER A 57 -10.43 4.92 1.79
CA SER A 57 -11.26 5.60 2.77
C SER A 57 -12.52 4.81 3.06
N SER A 58 -13.12 4.25 2.03
CA SER A 58 -14.34 3.48 2.22
C SER A 58 -14.09 2.20 2.99
N MET A 59 -12.86 1.70 2.97
CA MET A 59 -12.50 0.50 3.71
C MET A 59 -12.00 0.82 5.11
N GLY A 60 -11.96 2.07 5.49
CA GLY A 60 -11.49 2.44 6.82
C GLY A 60 -9.99 2.41 6.99
N VAL A 61 -9.26 2.48 5.89
CA VAL A 61 -7.81 2.44 5.94
C VAL A 61 -7.26 3.74 6.48
N LYS A 62 -6.25 3.66 7.33
CA LYS A 62 -5.58 4.84 7.87
C LYS A 62 -4.11 4.85 7.54
N VAL A 63 -3.53 3.68 7.35
CA VAL A 63 -2.11 3.54 7.11
C VAL A 63 -1.89 2.82 5.80
N VAL A 64 -1.03 3.35 4.95
CA VAL A 64 -0.73 2.75 3.67
C VAL A 64 0.75 2.51 3.54
N ALA A 65 1.14 1.28 3.25
CA ALA A 65 2.53 0.94 2.99
C ALA A 65 2.69 0.80 1.48
N MET A 66 3.64 1.51 0.91
CA MET A 66 3.88 1.45 -0.53
C MET A 66 5.22 0.82 -0.80
N GLU A 67 5.28 -0.10 -1.72
CA GLU A 67 6.53 -0.72 -2.13
C GLU A 67 6.82 -0.28 -3.54
N ALA A 68 7.98 0.30 -3.79
CA ALA A 68 8.34 0.80 -5.10
C ALA A 68 9.84 0.74 -5.29
N THR A 69 10.29 0.69 -6.52
CA THR A 69 11.71 0.67 -6.79
C THR A 69 12.16 1.88 -7.58
N GLY A 70 11.31 2.77 -7.93
CA GLY A 70 11.68 3.96 -8.67
C GLY A 70 11.03 5.16 -8.05
N VAL A 71 10.62 6.10 -8.88
CA VAL A 71 10.05 7.34 -8.40
C VAL A 71 8.56 7.43 -8.64
N TYR A 72 7.96 6.38 -9.16
CA TYR A 72 6.55 6.44 -9.53
C TYR A 72 5.62 6.50 -8.31
N TRP A 73 6.17 6.34 -7.12
CA TRP A 73 5.38 6.42 -5.90
C TRP A 73 5.05 7.86 -5.51
N ILE A 74 5.80 8.84 -6.07
CA ILE A 74 5.68 10.21 -5.60
C ILE A 74 4.29 10.80 -5.77
N PRO A 75 3.66 10.70 -6.94
CA PRO A 75 2.32 11.28 -7.08
C PRO A 75 1.31 10.62 -6.15
N LEU A 76 1.41 9.32 -6.00
CA LEU A 76 0.49 8.61 -5.12
C LEU A 76 0.71 9.02 -3.68
N PHE A 77 1.97 9.14 -3.28
CA PHE A 77 2.28 9.55 -1.93
C PHE A 77 1.67 10.91 -1.63
N GLU A 78 1.81 11.85 -2.55
CA GLU A 78 1.30 13.18 -2.33
C GLU A 78 -0.21 13.20 -2.16
N ILE A 79 -0.90 12.44 -2.95
CA ILE A 79 -2.35 12.37 -2.86
C ILE A 79 -2.78 11.73 -1.55
N LEU A 80 -2.16 10.62 -1.19
CA LEU A 80 -2.54 9.95 0.05
C LEU A 80 -2.21 10.80 1.26
N ASP A 81 -1.06 11.45 1.24
CA ASP A 81 -0.64 12.28 2.35
C ASP A 81 -1.61 13.44 2.53
N ARG A 82 -2.00 14.09 1.45
CA ARG A 82 -2.93 15.19 1.53
C ARG A 82 -4.29 14.75 2.01
N ARG A 83 -4.68 13.54 1.72
CA ARG A 83 -5.96 13.01 2.11
C ARG A 83 -5.98 12.47 3.53
N GLY A 84 -4.84 12.60 4.23
CA GLY A 84 -4.80 12.27 5.65
C GLY A 84 -4.33 10.87 6.00
N PHE A 85 -3.88 10.10 5.02
CA PHE A 85 -3.37 8.76 5.31
C PHE A 85 -1.95 8.86 5.84
N GLU A 86 -1.59 7.93 6.68
CA GLU A 86 -0.23 7.81 7.15
C GLU A 86 0.46 6.88 6.18
N VAL A 87 1.49 7.34 5.50
CA VAL A 87 2.08 6.60 4.39
C VAL A 87 3.52 6.24 4.69
N TYR A 88 3.87 4.99 4.45
CA TYR A 88 5.23 4.52 4.59
C TYR A 88 5.71 3.99 3.25
N LEU A 89 6.90 4.38 2.84
CA LEU A 89 7.49 3.89 1.61
C LEU A 89 8.48 2.80 1.94
N VAL A 90 8.30 1.64 1.33
CA VAL A 90 9.19 0.53 1.49
C VAL A 90 9.79 0.22 0.14
N ASN A 91 11.08 0.38 0.00
CA ASN A 91 11.74 0.10 -1.26
C ASN A 91 12.33 -1.28 -1.15
N SER A 92 11.99 -2.16 -2.05
CA SER A 92 12.42 -3.53 -1.94
C SER A 92 13.94 -3.66 -1.95
N ARG A 93 14.64 -2.74 -2.60
CA ARG A 93 16.03 -2.80 -2.60
C ARG A 93 16.61 -2.22 -1.36
N ALA A 94 16.05 -1.16 -0.85
CA ALA A 94 16.57 -0.48 0.29
C ALA A 94 15.98 -0.91 1.60
N THR A 95 15.09 -1.82 1.58
CA THR A 95 14.42 -2.26 2.77
C THR A 95 15.33 -2.65 3.88
N ARG A 96 16.38 -3.32 3.56
CA ARG A 96 17.28 -3.76 4.55
C ARG A 96 17.97 -2.66 5.24
N GLN A 97 18.17 -1.54 4.56
CA GLN A 97 18.89 -0.46 5.12
C GLN A 97 18.08 0.36 6.09
N ILE A 98 16.78 0.31 5.98
CA ILE A 98 15.98 1.03 6.91
C ILE A 98 15.20 0.06 7.73
N THR A 99 15.86 -0.86 8.28
CA THR A 99 15.27 -1.91 9.01
C THR A 99 14.31 -1.52 10.06
N GLY A 100 14.64 -0.58 10.86
CA GLY A 100 13.77 -0.22 11.92
C GLY A 100 12.45 0.28 11.44
N ARG A 101 12.51 1.07 10.37
CA ARG A 101 11.32 1.62 9.85
C ARG A 101 10.52 0.58 9.18
N LYS A 102 11.20 -0.35 8.57
CA LYS A 102 10.54 -1.39 7.92
C LYS A 102 9.76 -2.22 8.90
N SER A 103 10.27 -2.38 10.08
CA SER A 103 9.57 -3.16 11.05
C SER A 103 8.26 -2.52 11.39
N ASP A 104 8.23 -1.21 11.48
CA ASP A 104 7.02 -0.54 11.79
C ASP A 104 6.01 -0.74 10.69
N VAL A 105 6.44 -0.72 9.47
CA VAL A 105 5.55 -0.91 8.37
C VAL A 105 4.98 -2.30 8.40
N LEU A 106 5.83 -3.27 8.67
CA LEU A 106 5.35 -4.62 8.68
C LEU A 106 4.37 -4.87 9.80
N ASP A 107 4.42 -4.09 10.82
CA ASP A 107 3.49 -4.27 11.90
C ASP A 107 2.07 -4.01 11.45
N CYS A 108 1.89 -3.38 10.34
CA CYS A 108 0.58 -3.19 9.81
C CYS A 108 -0.02 -4.49 9.39
N GLN A 109 0.80 -5.44 9.20
CA GLN A 109 0.31 -6.71 8.79
C GLN A 109 -0.09 -7.52 9.98
#